data_ccaa979bf4a7cb6caa0b323cd103cbb6
#
_entry.id   ccaa979bf4a7cb6caa0b323cd103cbb6
#
_cell.length_a   1.000
_cell.length_b   1.000
_cell.length_c   1.000
_cell.angle_alpha   90.00
_cell.angle_beta   90.00
_cell.angle_gamma   90.00
#
_symmetry.space_group_name_H-M   'P 1'
#
loop_
_entity.id
_entity.type
_entity.pdbx_description
1 polymer ?
#
loop_
_entity_poly.entity_id
_entity_poly.type
_entity_poly.pdbx_seq_one_letter_code
_entity_poly.pdbx_strand_id
1 'polypeptide(L)'
;MLVDCFPYFNEKELLELRIRTLEDYVDGFLITDANRTHRGDEKPFTCVDTLKELGIDDSKVQVLHVELPSIEEAPDPWLRERAQRDALGVGLHMLSDDTLFICSDCDELVNPLALDKLK
;
A
#
# COMPACT_ATOMS: atom_id res chain seq x y z
N MET A 1 -13.08 10.16 7.80
CA MET A 1 -12.56 9.50 6.59
C MET A 1 -11.89 8.19 6.98
N LEU A 2 -12.11 7.15 6.23
CA LEU A 2 -11.50 5.83 6.44
C LEU A 2 -10.59 5.50 5.25
N VAL A 3 -9.32 5.21 5.52
CA VAL A 3 -8.30 4.92 4.48
C VAL A 3 -7.69 3.56 4.73
N ASP A 4 -7.61 2.74 3.68
CA ASP A 4 -6.92 1.45 3.70
C ASP A 4 -5.49 1.62 3.21
N CYS A 5 -4.52 1.17 4.00
CA CYS A 5 -3.09 1.37 3.75
C CYS A 5 -2.36 0.04 3.67
N PHE A 6 -1.59 -0.16 2.62
CA PHE A 6 -0.83 -1.41 2.49
C PHE A 6 0.39 -1.25 1.56
N PRO A 7 1.43 -2.08 1.74
CA PRO A 7 2.54 -2.15 0.81
C PRO A 7 2.20 -3.04 -0.39
N TYR A 8 2.66 -2.66 -1.58
CA TYR A 8 2.48 -3.42 -2.81
C TYR A 8 3.80 -4.06 -3.24
N PHE A 9 3.76 -5.35 -3.61
CA PHE A 9 4.92 -6.16 -4.01
C PHE A 9 4.71 -6.89 -5.33
N ASN A 10 4.16 -6.22 -6.35
CA ASN A 10 3.87 -6.80 -7.67
C ASN A 10 2.82 -7.92 -7.65
N GLU A 11 1.90 -7.87 -6.71
CA GLU A 11 0.84 -8.87 -6.53
C GLU A 11 -0.45 -8.37 -7.17
N LYS A 12 -0.52 -8.43 -8.51
CA LYS A 12 -1.61 -7.87 -9.29
C LYS A 12 -2.98 -8.38 -8.86
N GLU A 13 -3.12 -9.68 -8.69
CA GLU A 13 -4.39 -10.31 -8.32
C GLU A 13 -4.84 -9.90 -6.92
N LEU A 14 -3.92 -9.82 -5.97
CA LEU A 14 -4.21 -9.39 -4.61
C LEU A 14 -4.56 -7.90 -4.56
N LEU A 15 -3.87 -7.08 -5.35
CA LEU A 15 -4.17 -5.65 -5.47
C LEU A 15 -5.60 -5.45 -5.98
N GLU A 16 -5.98 -6.14 -7.05
CA GLU A 16 -7.32 -6.05 -7.61
C GLU A 16 -8.38 -6.51 -6.60
N LEU A 17 -8.16 -7.67 -5.99
CA LEU A 17 -9.09 -8.23 -5.01
C LEU A 17 -9.31 -7.26 -3.84
N ARG A 18 -8.24 -6.70 -3.30
CA ARG A 18 -8.30 -5.80 -2.16
C ARG A 18 -9.05 -4.52 -2.49
N ILE A 19 -8.72 -3.87 -3.60
CA ILE A 19 -9.35 -2.61 -3.97
C ILE A 19 -10.83 -2.83 -4.30
N ARG A 20 -11.17 -3.83 -5.12
CA ARG A 20 -12.55 -4.08 -5.49
C ARG A 20 -13.42 -4.54 -4.32
N THR A 21 -12.82 -5.23 -3.35
CA THR A 21 -13.52 -5.65 -2.14
C THR A 21 -13.84 -4.47 -1.22
N LEU A 22 -12.93 -3.51 -1.10
CA LEU A 22 -13.00 -2.45 -0.09
C LEU A 22 -13.40 -1.08 -0.65
N GLU A 23 -13.42 -0.88 -1.97
CA GLU A 23 -13.64 0.46 -2.56
C GLU A 23 -14.97 1.12 -2.17
N ASP A 24 -15.99 0.34 -1.89
CA ASP A 24 -17.30 0.86 -1.45
C ASP A 24 -17.36 1.14 0.05
N TYR A 25 -16.37 0.67 0.80
CA TYR A 25 -16.35 0.75 2.27
C TYR A 25 -15.34 1.76 2.81
N VAL A 26 -14.36 2.15 2.02
CA VAL A 26 -13.33 3.10 2.40
C VAL A 26 -13.43 4.36 1.55
N ASP A 27 -12.90 5.46 2.09
CA ASP A 27 -12.87 6.74 1.37
C ASP A 27 -11.64 6.84 0.45
N GLY A 28 -10.60 6.05 0.74
CA GLY A 28 -9.40 6.04 -0.07
C GLY A 28 -8.44 4.93 0.27
N PHE A 29 -7.41 4.80 -0.56
CA PHE A 29 -6.32 3.85 -0.39
C PHE A 29 -4.98 4.58 -0.41
N LEU A 30 -4.08 4.16 0.46
CA LEU A 30 -2.68 4.61 0.48
C LEU A 30 -1.78 3.40 0.28
N ILE A 31 -1.05 3.37 -0.83
CA ILE A 31 -0.24 2.22 -1.23
C ILE A 31 1.22 2.65 -1.33
N THR A 32 2.14 1.87 -0.77
CA THR A 32 3.57 2.06 -1.01
C THR A 32 4.05 1.09 -2.07
N ASP A 33 4.82 1.61 -3.04
CA ASP A 33 5.45 0.84 -4.11
C ASP A 33 6.95 1.11 -4.06
N ALA A 34 7.74 0.06 -3.87
CA ALA A 34 9.18 0.17 -3.68
C ALA A 34 9.96 -0.16 -4.96
N ASN A 35 11.17 0.37 -5.06
CA ASN A 35 12.07 0.12 -6.19
C ASN A 35 12.95 -1.13 -6.01
N ARG A 36 12.79 -1.84 -4.91
CA ARG A 36 13.50 -3.09 -4.61
C ARG A 36 12.59 -4.06 -3.88
N THR A 37 12.87 -5.36 -4.05
CA THR A 37 12.28 -6.38 -3.19
C THR A 37 12.92 -6.31 -1.81
N HIS A 38 12.36 -6.99 -0.83
CA HIS A 38 12.98 -7.05 0.52
C HIS A 38 14.33 -7.78 0.50
N ARG A 39 14.58 -8.62 -0.50
CA ARG A 39 15.88 -9.28 -0.70
C ARG A 39 16.93 -8.34 -1.28
N GLY A 40 16.51 -7.18 -1.78
CA GLY A 40 17.40 -6.17 -2.33
C GLY A 40 17.48 -6.15 -3.86
N ASP A 41 16.75 -7.05 -4.55
CA ASP A 41 16.71 -7.08 -6.01
C ASP A 41 15.99 -5.84 -6.54
N GLU A 42 16.54 -5.24 -7.58
CA GLU A 42 15.91 -4.10 -8.24
C GLU A 42 14.59 -4.51 -8.88
N LYS A 43 13.59 -3.66 -8.77
CA LYS A 43 12.33 -3.82 -9.48
C LYS A 43 11.78 -2.45 -9.86
N PRO A 44 11.06 -2.33 -10.98
CA PRO A 44 10.42 -1.07 -11.34
C PRO A 44 9.23 -0.79 -10.42
N PHE A 45 8.82 0.47 -10.40
CA PHE A 45 7.54 0.88 -9.80
C PHE A 45 6.42 0.47 -10.76
N THR A 46 5.56 -0.46 -10.36
CA THR A 46 4.54 -1.03 -11.24
C THR A 46 3.10 -0.80 -10.77
N CYS A 47 2.91 -0.29 -9.57
CA CYS A 47 1.57 -0.15 -8.99
C CYS A 47 0.65 0.71 -9.86
N VAL A 48 1.09 1.89 -10.28
CA VAL A 48 0.28 2.81 -11.08
C VAL A 48 -0.11 2.18 -12.41
N ASP A 49 0.85 1.55 -13.09
CA ASP A 49 0.57 0.88 -14.38
C ASP A 49 -0.38 -0.30 -14.20
N THR A 50 -0.23 -1.05 -13.12
CA THR A 50 -1.12 -2.17 -12.81
C THR A 50 -2.55 -1.69 -12.56
N LEU A 51 -2.72 -0.59 -11.83
CA LEU A 51 -4.04 0.00 -11.60
C LEU A 51 -4.71 0.41 -12.93
N LYS A 52 -3.94 0.98 -13.85
CA LYS A 52 -4.43 1.34 -15.19
C LYS A 52 -4.84 0.12 -16.01
N GLU A 53 -4.03 -0.94 -15.99
CA GLU A 53 -4.35 -2.20 -16.66
C GLU A 53 -5.66 -2.79 -16.16
N LEU A 54 -5.89 -2.72 -14.85
CA LEU A 54 -7.09 -3.26 -14.21
C LEU A 54 -8.33 -2.39 -14.42
N GLY A 55 -8.17 -1.19 -14.96
CA GLY A 55 -9.28 -0.24 -15.15
C GLY A 55 -9.81 0.30 -13.82
N ILE A 56 -8.97 0.35 -12.79
CA ILE A 56 -9.35 0.89 -11.48
C ILE A 56 -9.27 2.41 -11.50
N ASP A 57 -10.32 3.06 -11.01
CA ASP A 57 -10.34 4.51 -10.84
C ASP A 57 -9.34 4.91 -9.76
N ASP A 58 -8.35 5.72 -10.13
CA ASP A 58 -7.27 6.16 -9.25
C ASP A 58 -7.63 7.39 -8.42
N SER A 59 -8.83 7.94 -8.56
CA SER A 59 -9.24 9.13 -7.82
C SER A 59 -9.22 8.95 -6.30
N LYS A 60 -9.38 7.72 -5.84
CA LYS A 60 -9.32 7.35 -4.42
C LYS A 60 -7.99 6.74 -4.00
N VAL A 61 -7.03 6.60 -4.90
CA VAL A 61 -5.80 5.86 -4.64
C VAL A 61 -4.61 6.81 -4.68
N GLN A 62 -3.83 6.83 -3.60
CA GLN A 62 -2.54 7.51 -3.56
C GLN A 62 -1.44 6.47 -3.48
N VAL A 63 -0.50 6.54 -4.41
CA VAL A 63 0.67 5.65 -4.44
C VAL A 63 1.90 6.44 -4.05
N LEU A 64 2.62 5.94 -3.04
CA LEU A 64 3.91 6.49 -2.62
C LEU A 64 5.03 5.61 -3.18
N HIS A 65 5.90 6.19 -3.98
CA HIS A 65 7.09 5.52 -4.48
C HIS A 65 8.19 5.59 -3.43
N VAL A 66 8.73 4.44 -3.03
CA VAL A 66 9.71 4.32 -1.95
C VAL A 66 11.02 3.78 -2.50
N GLU A 67 12.10 4.52 -2.29
CA GLU A 67 13.44 4.04 -2.61
C GLU A 67 14.00 3.28 -1.40
N LEU A 68 14.27 1.99 -1.58
CA LEU A 68 14.81 1.14 -0.53
C LEU A 68 16.33 1.01 -0.66
N PRO A 69 17.05 0.83 0.48
CA PRO A 69 18.49 0.64 0.43
C PRO A 69 18.88 -0.66 -0.28
N SER A 70 20.04 -0.64 -0.93
CA SER A 70 20.61 -1.82 -1.59
C SER A 70 21.11 -2.84 -0.56
N ILE A 71 21.48 -4.05 -1.04
CA ILE A 71 22.08 -5.08 -0.20
C ILE A 71 23.37 -4.56 0.44
N GLU A 72 24.16 -3.77 -0.29
CA GLU A 72 25.42 -3.19 0.24
C GLU A 72 25.15 -2.19 1.36
N GLU A 73 24.12 -1.36 1.23
CA GLU A 73 23.73 -0.37 2.23
C GLU A 73 23.02 -1.00 3.44
N ALA A 74 22.24 -2.04 3.19
CA ALA A 74 21.45 -2.72 4.21
C ALA A 74 21.40 -4.23 3.89
N PRO A 75 22.36 -5.01 4.40
CA PRO A 75 22.42 -6.46 4.12
C PRO A 75 21.23 -7.25 4.67
N ASP A 76 20.59 -6.75 5.73
CA ASP A 76 19.47 -7.43 6.37
C ASP A 76 18.16 -7.07 5.65
N PRO A 77 17.41 -8.07 5.12
CA PRO A 77 16.11 -7.83 4.49
C PRO A 77 15.11 -7.08 5.38
N TRP A 78 15.20 -7.22 6.69
CA TRP A 78 14.33 -6.52 7.65
C TRP A 78 14.43 -5.01 7.54
N LEU A 79 15.61 -4.49 7.19
CA LEU A 79 15.81 -3.04 7.05
C LEU A 79 15.00 -2.48 5.89
N ARG A 80 14.88 -3.23 4.79
CA ARG A 80 14.07 -2.81 3.64
C ARG A 80 12.58 -2.91 3.93
N GLU A 81 12.15 -3.98 4.59
CA GLU A 81 10.76 -4.12 5.00
C GLU A 81 10.35 -2.99 5.94
N ARG A 82 11.19 -2.69 6.93
CA ARG A 82 10.94 -1.59 7.87
C ARG A 82 10.88 -0.25 7.15
N ALA A 83 11.79 0.01 6.22
CA ALA A 83 11.80 1.26 5.46
C ALA A 83 10.51 1.46 4.68
N GLN A 84 9.95 0.42 4.10
CA GLN A 84 8.68 0.51 3.39
C GLN A 84 7.50 0.74 4.34
N ARG A 85 7.48 0.12 5.50
CA ARG A 85 6.48 0.37 6.54
C ARG A 85 6.56 1.79 7.09
N ASP A 86 7.79 2.29 7.31
CA ASP A 86 8.01 3.65 7.79
C ASP A 86 7.52 4.68 6.77
N ALA A 87 7.66 4.39 5.48
CA ALA A 87 7.14 5.26 4.42
C ALA A 87 5.61 5.38 4.47
N LEU A 88 4.89 4.31 4.82
CA LEU A 88 3.45 4.40 5.08
C LEU A 88 3.16 5.38 6.21
N GLY A 89 3.91 5.31 7.30
CA GLY A 89 3.78 6.23 8.42
C GLY A 89 3.95 7.69 8.00
N VAL A 90 4.93 7.98 7.16
CA VAL A 90 5.14 9.33 6.62
C VAL A 90 3.93 9.77 5.78
N GLY A 91 3.41 8.90 4.93
CA GLY A 91 2.22 9.19 4.14
C GLY A 91 0.99 9.48 5.01
N LEU A 92 0.85 8.78 6.14
CA LEU A 92 -0.27 8.98 7.06
C LEU A 92 -0.25 10.37 7.70
N HIS A 93 0.93 10.95 7.92
CA HIS A 93 1.04 12.33 8.44
C HIS A 93 0.51 13.39 7.48
N MET A 94 0.33 13.04 6.20
CA MET A 94 -0.22 13.94 5.19
C MET A 94 -1.76 13.95 5.21
N LEU A 95 -2.38 13.03 5.94
CA LEU A 95 -3.83 12.92 6.08
C LEU A 95 -4.33 13.78 7.24
N SER A 96 -5.63 14.11 7.22
CA SER A 96 -6.23 14.90 8.30
C SER A 96 -6.28 14.12 9.62
N ASP A 97 -6.29 14.84 10.75
CA ASP A 97 -6.33 14.25 12.08
C ASP A 97 -7.61 13.41 12.33
N ASP A 98 -8.67 13.66 11.56
CA ASP A 98 -9.94 12.93 11.66
C ASP A 98 -9.95 11.63 10.84
N THR A 99 -8.83 11.27 10.21
CA THR A 99 -8.75 10.08 9.37
C THR A 99 -8.50 8.85 10.23
N LEU A 100 -9.38 7.85 10.06
CA LEU A 100 -9.12 6.49 10.51
C LEU A 100 -8.44 5.74 9.38
N PHE A 101 -7.43 4.96 9.71
CA PHE A 101 -6.75 4.15 8.71
C PHE A 101 -6.51 2.74 9.21
N ILE A 102 -6.50 1.81 8.26
CA ILE A 102 -6.22 0.41 8.49
C ILE A 102 -4.91 0.09 7.77
N CYS A 103 -3.92 -0.40 8.51
CA CYS A 103 -2.64 -0.80 7.95
C CYS A 103 -2.50 -2.31 8.06
N SER A 104 -2.29 -2.97 6.92
CA SER A 104 -2.06 -4.41 6.89
C SER A 104 -1.25 -4.77 5.65
N ASP A 105 -0.73 -6.00 5.59
CA ASP A 105 -0.08 -6.50 4.39
C ASP A 105 -1.12 -6.72 3.28
N CYS A 106 -0.68 -6.73 2.01
CA CYS A 106 -1.60 -6.80 0.86
C CYS A 106 -2.50 -8.04 0.88
N ASP A 107 -2.00 -9.15 1.40
CA ASP A 107 -2.72 -10.42 1.51
C ASP A 107 -3.60 -10.54 2.75
N GLU A 108 -3.60 -9.55 3.62
CA GLU A 108 -4.42 -9.50 4.84
C GLU A 108 -5.69 -8.68 4.58
N LEU A 109 -6.74 -9.35 4.09
CA LEU A 109 -8.01 -8.69 3.78
C LEU A 109 -8.87 -8.51 5.02
N VAL A 110 -9.39 -7.31 5.19
CA VAL A 110 -10.34 -6.98 6.24
C VAL A 110 -11.74 -7.34 5.77
N ASN A 111 -12.57 -7.88 6.67
CA ASN A 111 -13.97 -8.13 6.36
C ASN A 111 -14.72 -6.79 6.17
N PRO A 112 -15.29 -6.54 4.97
CA PRO A 112 -15.98 -5.27 4.72
C PRO A 112 -17.11 -4.96 5.69
N LEU A 113 -17.81 -5.98 6.18
CA LEU A 113 -18.90 -5.79 7.14
C LEU A 113 -18.39 -5.25 8.47
N ALA A 114 -17.15 -5.56 8.84
CA ALA A 114 -16.53 -5.01 10.05
C ALA A 114 -16.21 -3.52 9.90
N LEU A 115 -15.93 -3.06 8.69
CA LEU A 115 -15.61 -1.66 8.41
C LEU A 115 -16.82 -0.75 8.64
N ASP A 116 -18.02 -1.20 8.32
CA ASP A 116 -19.24 -0.42 8.54
C ASP A 116 -19.45 -0.07 10.01
N LYS A 117 -18.92 -0.88 10.92
CA LYS A 117 -19.01 -0.64 12.36
C LYS A 117 -18.05 0.45 12.84
N LEU A 118 -17.05 0.80 12.04
CA LEU A 118 -16.07 1.84 12.37
C LEU A 118 -16.53 3.24 11.95
N LYS A 119 -17.52 3.30 11.11
CA LYS A 119 -18.04 4.58 10.59
C LYS A 119 -19.04 5.24 11.51
#